data_809ac7b1db18a4510bba83fc3a803ab5
#
_entry.id   809ac7b1db18a4510bba83fc3a803ab5
#
_cell.length_a   1.000
_cell.length_b   1.000
_cell.length_c   1.000
_cell.angle_alpha   90.00
_cell.angle_beta   90.00
_cell.angle_gamma   90.00
#
_symmetry.space_group_name_H-M   'P 1'
#
loop_
_entity.id
_entity.type
_entity.pdbx_description
1 polymer ?
#
loop_
_entity_poly.entity_id
_entity_poly.type
_entity_poly.pdbx_seq_one_letter_code
_entity_poly.pdbx_strand_id
1 'polypeptide(L)'
;MGKSLNNVPQAPLDVQFNSNGMKCSAYLYRPATEATTPIIVMAHGLGGTRRMRLTAFAERFVAEGYACLVFDYRYFGDSEGQPRQLLDIKSQLEDWKAAIAYARSLDKIDPNRVVIWGTSFGGGHVLATAADDNRLAAVISQCPFTDGFSSSMAMNPITTLKLTGLALKDKIGSLFGAKPVMVPLAAPSGHTALMNAPDAYSGYLALMPSGSNIPNYVAARFVLDIIRYYPGRKTSRIQAPVLFCVCDTDSVAPSKTTLRHASHTPNHEIKHYADGHFEIYVGEAFERVVRDQIDFLKRIVPVK
;
A
#
# COMPACT_ATOMS: atom_id res chain seq x y z
N MET A 1 -31.57 -25.78 4.98
CA MET A 1 -30.22 -26.35 5.06
C MET A 1 -29.32 -25.29 5.62
N GLY A 2 -28.82 -25.51 6.85
CA GLY A 2 -28.21 -24.47 7.69
C GLY A 2 -26.89 -23.95 7.15
N LYS A 3 -26.80 -22.64 6.96
CA LYS A 3 -25.51 -21.94 6.90
C LYS A 3 -24.92 -22.02 8.31
N SER A 4 -23.77 -22.71 8.40
CA SER A 4 -22.98 -22.78 9.64
C SER A 4 -22.64 -21.38 10.13
N LEU A 5 -23.08 -21.06 11.34
CA LEU A 5 -22.88 -19.76 12.04
C LEU A 5 -21.51 -19.64 12.71
N ASN A 6 -20.44 -20.20 12.15
CA ASN A 6 -19.12 -20.25 12.83
C ASN A 6 -17.94 -19.73 11.97
N ASN A 7 -18.14 -18.68 11.16
CA ASN A 7 -17.01 -17.99 10.53
C ASN A 7 -16.79 -16.60 11.16
N VAL A 8 -16.60 -16.54 12.47
CA VAL A 8 -16.01 -15.35 13.08
C VAL A 8 -14.51 -15.42 12.76
N PRO A 9 -13.93 -14.46 12.03
CA PRO A 9 -12.50 -14.44 11.79
C PRO A 9 -11.76 -14.46 13.13
N GLN A 10 -10.82 -15.40 13.30
CA GLN A 10 -9.94 -15.40 14.47
C GLN A 10 -9.16 -14.10 14.49
N ALA A 11 -8.88 -13.57 15.69
CA ALA A 11 -7.99 -12.42 15.83
C ALA A 11 -6.66 -12.72 15.09
N PRO A 12 -6.09 -11.73 14.40
CA PRO A 12 -4.83 -11.94 13.69
C PRO A 12 -3.70 -12.29 14.66
N LEU A 13 -2.77 -13.09 14.18
CA LEU A 13 -1.52 -13.36 14.90
C LEU A 13 -0.54 -12.21 14.62
N ASP A 14 0.06 -11.67 15.67
CA ASP A 14 1.22 -10.79 15.55
C ASP A 14 2.44 -11.62 15.16
N VAL A 15 3.01 -11.34 13.99
CA VAL A 15 4.19 -12.03 13.48
C VAL A 15 5.24 -11.02 13.04
N GLN A 16 6.48 -11.49 12.90
CA GLN A 16 7.59 -10.66 12.40
C GLN A 16 8.38 -11.44 11.36
N PHE A 17 8.88 -10.73 10.36
CA PHE A 17 9.82 -11.28 9.39
C PHE A 17 11.06 -10.38 9.28
N ASN A 18 12.17 -10.98 8.88
CA ASN A 18 13.41 -10.22 8.69
C ASN A 18 13.43 -9.58 7.30
N SER A 19 13.72 -8.29 7.23
CA SER A 19 14.00 -7.56 6.01
C SER A 19 15.34 -6.84 6.15
N ASN A 20 16.35 -7.37 5.50
CA ASN A 20 17.70 -6.79 5.48
C ASN A 20 18.26 -6.46 6.89
N GLY A 21 18.11 -7.41 7.83
CA GLY A 21 18.60 -7.32 9.20
C GLY A 21 17.67 -6.60 10.19
N MET A 22 16.54 -6.06 9.74
CA MET A 22 15.52 -5.42 10.59
C MET A 22 14.23 -6.24 10.63
N LYS A 23 13.54 -6.26 11.76
CA LYS A 23 12.25 -6.94 11.89
C LYS A 23 11.13 -6.04 11.40
N CYS A 24 10.37 -6.53 10.43
CA CYS A 24 9.10 -5.97 10.00
C CYS A 24 7.97 -6.68 10.74
N SER A 25 7.07 -5.92 11.36
CA SER A 25 5.90 -6.42 12.07
C SER A 25 4.72 -6.58 11.12
N ALA A 26 3.95 -7.65 11.28
CA ALA A 26 2.79 -7.93 10.47
C ALA A 26 1.65 -8.58 11.28
N TYR A 27 0.42 -8.42 10.80
CA TYR A 27 -0.72 -9.24 11.18
C TYR A 27 -0.87 -10.39 10.20
N LEU A 28 -0.91 -11.62 10.71
CA LEU A 28 -1.22 -12.81 9.93
C LEU A 28 -2.64 -13.25 10.26
N TYR A 29 -3.52 -13.10 9.29
CA TYR A 29 -4.88 -13.61 9.33
C TYR A 29 -4.93 -14.97 8.63
N ARG A 30 -5.64 -15.93 9.23
CA ARG A 30 -5.86 -17.25 8.64
C ARG A 30 -7.35 -17.56 8.60
N PRO A 31 -7.86 -18.13 7.49
CA PRO A 31 -9.21 -18.67 7.48
C PRO A 31 -9.31 -19.91 8.40
N ALA A 32 -10.51 -20.19 8.89
CA ALA A 32 -10.78 -21.34 9.74
C ALA A 32 -10.84 -22.63 8.89
N THR A 33 -9.67 -23.08 8.40
CA THR A 33 -9.55 -24.31 7.59
C THR A 33 -8.22 -24.99 7.83
N GLU A 34 -8.21 -26.32 7.68
CA GLU A 34 -6.99 -27.12 7.69
C GLU A 34 -6.34 -27.26 6.30
N ALA A 35 -7.06 -26.84 5.25
CA ALA A 35 -6.55 -26.90 3.89
C ALA A 35 -5.45 -25.85 3.63
N THR A 36 -4.59 -26.14 2.65
CA THR A 36 -3.62 -25.18 2.14
C THR A 36 -4.34 -24.06 1.38
N THR A 37 -4.09 -22.81 1.76
CA THR A 37 -4.79 -21.63 1.24
C THR A 37 -3.88 -20.71 0.45
N PRO A 38 -4.40 -19.93 -0.50
CA PRO A 38 -3.70 -18.78 -1.05
C PRO A 38 -3.51 -17.68 0.00
N ILE A 39 -2.50 -16.83 -0.19
CA ILE A 39 -2.21 -15.71 0.70
C ILE A 39 -2.16 -14.39 -0.05
N ILE A 40 -2.68 -13.35 0.59
CA ILE A 40 -2.61 -11.97 0.12
C ILE A 40 -1.64 -11.21 1.03
N VAL A 41 -0.51 -10.76 0.47
CA VAL A 41 0.46 -9.91 1.17
C VAL A 41 0.06 -8.46 0.93
N MET A 42 -0.10 -7.68 2.01
CA MET A 42 -0.72 -6.36 1.98
C MET A 42 0.14 -5.31 2.69
N ALA A 43 0.26 -4.12 2.10
CA ALA A 43 0.85 -2.97 2.77
C ALA A 43 0.22 -1.64 2.34
N HIS A 44 0.39 -0.64 3.18
CA HIS A 44 -0.20 0.68 3.03
C HIS A 44 0.58 1.57 2.04
N GLY A 45 0.00 2.75 1.75
CA GLY A 45 0.59 3.83 0.99
C GLY A 45 1.53 4.72 1.79
N LEU A 46 1.62 5.97 1.36
CA LEU A 46 2.55 6.97 1.84
C LEU A 46 2.43 7.20 3.37
N GLY A 47 3.45 6.77 4.11
CA GLY A 47 3.54 6.96 5.57
C GLY A 47 2.48 6.25 6.39
N GLY A 48 1.59 5.49 5.77
CA GLY A 48 0.56 4.72 6.45
C GLY A 48 1.09 3.46 7.12
N THR A 49 0.29 2.89 8.00
CA THR A 49 0.58 1.65 8.74
C THR A 49 -0.54 0.64 8.55
N ARG A 50 -0.27 -0.63 8.88
CA ARG A 50 -1.24 -1.72 8.80
C ARG A 50 -2.55 -1.45 9.56
N ARG A 51 -2.51 -0.58 10.58
CA ARG A 51 -3.69 -0.20 11.37
C ARG A 51 -4.63 0.79 10.67
N MET A 52 -4.18 1.41 9.57
CA MET A 52 -4.97 2.42 8.84
C MET A 52 -5.86 1.74 7.80
N ARG A 53 -6.98 1.17 8.22
CA ARG A 53 -8.03 0.51 7.40
C ARG A 53 -7.64 -0.79 6.69
N LEU A 54 -6.37 -1.22 6.64
CA LEU A 54 -5.99 -2.46 5.95
C LEU A 54 -6.60 -3.71 6.59
N THR A 55 -6.81 -3.69 7.90
CA THR A 55 -7.48 -4.76 8.64
C THR A 55 -8.87 -5.04 8.10
N ALA A 56 -9.63 -4.00 7.74
CA ALA A 56 -10.97 -4.16 7.19
C ALA A 56 -10.99 -4.89 5.84
N PHE A 57 -10.00 -4.63 4.96
CA PHE A 57 -9.83 -5.39 3.72
C PHE A 57 -9.43 -6.84 4.01
N ALA A 58 -8.45 -7.05 4.89
CA ALA A 58 -7.97 -8.39 5.25
C ALA A 58 -9.10 -9.27 5.81
N GLU A 59 -9.92 -8.74 6.72
CA GLU A 59 -11.08 -9.46 7.30
C GLU A 59 -12.07 -9.92 6.22
N ARG A 60 -12.31 -9.09 5.21
CA ARG A 60 -13.19 -9.45 4.08
C ARG A 60 -12.59 -10.56 3.21
N PHE A 61 -11.28 -10.51 2.94
CA PHE A 61 -10.59 -11.56 2.18
C PHE A 61 -10.53 -12.87 2.97
N VAL A 62 -10.31 -12.80 4.28
CA VAL A 62 -10.28 -14.00 5.15
C VAL A 62 -11.65 -14.68 5.22
N ALA A 63 -12.73 -13.90 5.25
CA ALA A 63 -14.09 -14.45 5.19
C ALA A 63 -14.37 -15.24 3.90
N GLU A 64 -13.62 -14.96 2.83
CA GLU A 64 -13.68 -15.67 1.55
C GLU A 64 -12.62 -16.80 1.43
N GLY A 65 -11.90 -17.12 2.51
CA GLY A 65 -10.97 -18.23 2.57
C GLY A 65 -9.51 -17.93 2.21
N TYR A 66 -9.13 -16.67 2.04
CA TYR A 66 -7.74 -16.27 1.80
C TYR A 66 -7.02 -16.03 3.12
N ALA A 67 -5.77 -16.45 3.24
CA ALA A 67 -4.90 -15.90 4.29
C ALA A 67 -4.44 -14.49 3.92
N CYS A 68 -4.16 -13.65 4.93
CA CYS A 68 -3.64 -12.30 4.68
C CYS A 68 -2.44 -12.01 5.59
N LEU A 69 -1.37 -11.47 5.02
CA LEU A 69 -0.21 -10.94 5.74
C LEU A 69 -0.17 -9.42 5.53
N VAL A 70 -0.53 -8.68 6.57
CA VAL A 70 -0.63 -7.20 6.53
C VAL A 70 0.53 -6.62 7.31
N PHE A 71 1.51 -6.00 6.64
CA PHE A 71 2.76 -5.59 7.28
C PHE A 71 2.97 -4.07 7.34
N ASP A 72 3.78 -3.65 8.32
CA ASP A 72 4.35 -2.31 8.39
C ASP A 72 5.74 -2.33 7.75
N TYR A 73 6.04 -1.30 6.94
CA TYR A 73 7.39 -1.09 6.43
C TYR A 73 8.39 -0.78 7.54
N ARG A 74 9.68 -1.08 7.32
CA ARG A 74 10.77 -0.60 8.18
C ARG A 74 10.57 0.89 8.47
N TYR A 75 10.94 1.32 9.67
CA TYR A 75 10.83 2.71 10.17
C TYR A 75 9.41 3.17 10.50
N PHE A 76 8.37 2.39 10.21
CA PHE A 76 6.95 2.73 10.42
C PHE A 76 6.27 1.74 11.38
N GLY A 77 5.16 2.19 11.97
CA GLY A 77 4.33 1.35 12.82
C GLY A 77 5.12 0.64 13.91
N ASP A 78 4.91 -0.67 14.04
CA ASP A 78 5.59 -1.53 15.00
C ASP A 78 6.86 -2.20 14.44
N SER A 79 7.25 -1.92 13.18
CA SER A 79 8.48 -2.40 12.57
C SER A 79 9.70 -1.66 13.08
N GLU A 80 10.85 -2.34 13.08
CA GLU A 80 12.14 -1.76 13.50
C GLU A 80 12.65 -0.69 12.53
N GLY A 81 13.70 -0.02 12.94
CA GLY A 81 14.46 0.93 12.14
C GLY A 81 14.51 2.34 12.73
N GLN A 82 15.68 2.95 12.59
CA GLN A 82 15.95 4.34 12.98
C GLN A 82 16.63 5.08 11.82
N PRO A 83 16.35 6.37 11.66
CA PRO A 83 15.35 7.15 12.41
C PRO A 83 13.92 6.73 12.08
N ARG A 84 12.97 6.92 13.03
CA ARG A 84 11.56 6.64 12.77
C ARG A 84 11.02 7.55 11.67
N GLN A 85 9.97 7.08 10.97
CA GLN A 85 9.30 7.81 9.88
C GLN A 85 10.23 8.13 8.70
N LEU A 86 11.25 7.31 8.47
CA LEU A 86 12.12 7.39 7.30
C LEU A 86 11.47 6.60 6.15
N LEU A 87 10.87 7.30 5.21
CA LEU A 87 10.42 6.66 3.98
C LEU A 87 11.60 6.57 3.01
N ASP A 88 12.00 5.35 2.70
CA ASP A 88 13.03 5.02 1.71
C ASP A 88 12.45 4.00 0.72
N ILE A 89 12.33 4.39 -0.55
CA ILE A 89 11.64 3.59 -1.58
C ILE A 89 12.32 2.24 -1.78
N LYS A 90 13.67 2.23 -1.80
CA LYS A 90 14.43 0.99 -1.98
C LYS A 90 14.19 0.04 -0.83
N SER A 91 14.26 0.54 0.41
CA SER A 91 13.97 -0.25 1.60
C SER A 91 12.55 -0.81 1.59
N GLN A 92 11.54 -0.02 1.21
CA GLN A 92 10.16 -0.51 1.14
C GLN A 92 9.98 -1.59 0.07
N LEU A 93 10.65 -1.49 -1.07
CA LEU A 93 10.64 -2.55 -2.10
C LEU A 93 11.36 -3.83 -1.62
N GLU A 94 12.41 -3.70 -0.80
CA GLU A 94 13.06 -4.84 -0.14
C GLU A 94 12.13 -5.49 0.89
N ASP A 95 11.35 -4.68 1.63
CA ASP A 95 10.36 -5.17 2.58
C ASP A 95 9.26 -5.99 1.89
N TRP A 96 8.78 -5.56 0.72
CA TRP A 96 7.87 -6.34 -0.11
C TRP A 96 8.45 -7.70 -0.49
N LYS A 97 9.71 -7.76 -0.96
CA LYS A 97 10.38 -9.03 -1.31
C LYS A 97 10.50 -9.95 -0.10
N ALA A 98 10.87 -9.39 1.06
CA ALA A 98 10.99 -10.14 2.29
C ALA A 98 9.63 -10.66 2.80
N ALA A 99 8.57 -9.85 2.74
CA ALA A 99 7.22 -10.24 3.11
C ALA A 99 6.67 -11.37 2.22
N ILE A 100 6.90 -11.29 0.91
CA ILE A 100 6.53 -12.34 -0.05
C ILE A 100 7.29 -13.65 0.23
N ALA A 101 8.60 -13.56 0.49
CA ALA A 101 9.41 -14.72 0.82
C ALA A 101 8.94 -15.37 2.13
N TYR A 102 8.64 -14.56 3.16
CA TYR A 102 8.08 -15.03 4.42
C TYR A 102 6.70 -15.68 4.22
N ALA A 103 5.82 -15.07 3.46
CA ALA A 103 4.51 -15.62 3.15
C ALA A 103 4.59 -17.00 2.48
N ARG A 104 5.55 -17.18 1.54
CA ARG A 104 5.81 -18.46 0.87
C ARG A 104 6.37 -19.55 1.79
N SER A 105 6.96 -19.19 2.92
CA SER A 105 7.53 -20.14 3.91
C SER A 105 6.55 -20.58 4.98
N LEU A 106 5.35 -20.01 5.03
CA LEU A 106 4.36 -20.30 6.05
C LEU A 106 3.70 -21.66 5.83
N ASP A 107 3.51 -22.41 6.90
CA ASP A 107 2.74 -23.66 6.88
C ASP A 107 1.30 -23.40 6.42
N LYS A 108 0.72 -24.37 5.68
CA LYS A 108 -0.65 -24.32 5.13
C LYS A 108 -0.90 -23.12 4.19
N ILE A 109 0.15 -22.55 3.63
CA ILE A 109 0.09 -21.58 2.54
C ILE A 109 0.62 -22.22 1.25
N ASP A 110 -0.11 -22.03 0.15
CA ASP A 110 0.36 -22.42 -1.18
C ASP A 110 1.38 -21.38 -1.69
N PRO A 111 2.67 -21.71 -1.77
CA PRO A 111 3.70 -20.76 -2.17
C PRO A 111 3.58 -20.28 -3.63
N ASN A 112 2.78 -20.97 -4.46
CA ASN A 112 2.52 -20.62 -5.85
C ASN A 112 1.26 -19.76 -6.01
N ARG A 113 0.51 -19.52 -4.92
CA ARG A 113 -0.75 -18.77 -4.92
C ARG A 113 -0.65 -17.54 -4.02
N VAL A 114 0.44 -16.79 -4.20
CA VAL A 114 0.70 -15.54 -3.50
C VAL A 114 0.19 -14.38 -4.33
N VAL A 115 -0.72 -13.61 -3.75
CA VAL A 115 -1.25 -12.35 -4.28
C VAL A 115 -0.58 -11.20 -3.54
N ILE A 116 -0.30 -10.10 -4.22
CA ILE A 116 0.10 -8.85 -3.55
C ILE A 116 -0.96 -7.78 -3.73
N TRP A 117 -1.26 -7.08 -2.65
CA TRP A 117 -2.25 -6.02 -2.58
C TRP A 117 -1.61 -4.76 -2.02
N GLY A 118 -1.66 -3.68 -2.75
CA GLY A 118 -1.14 -2.39 -2.30
C GLY A 118 -2.08 -1.24 -2.64
N THR A 119 -2.06 -0.20 -1.82
CA THR A 119 -2.90 0.96 -2.01
C THR A 119 -2.08 2.24 -2.07
N SER A 120 -2.46 3.20 -2.91
CA SER A 120 -1.79 4.49 -3.06
C SER A 120 -0.31 4.32 -3.44
N PHE A 121 0.62 4.80 -2.63
CA PHE A 121 2.05 4.58 -2.82
C PHE A 121 2.43 3.09 -2.79
N GLY A 122 1.79 2.31 -1.90
CA GLY A 122 1.90 0.85 -1.88
C GLY A 122 1.31 0.19 -3.14
N GLY A 123 0.29 0.80 -3.75
CA GLY A 123 -0.23 0.41 -5.07
C GLY A 123 0.83 0.52 -6.17
N GLY A 124 1.66 1.57 -6.12
CA GLY A 124 2.85 1.68 -6.96
C GLY A 124 3.91 0.62 -6.65
N HIS A 125 4.14 0.34 -5.36
CA HIS A 125 5.12 -0.68 -4.95
C HIS A 125 4.76 -2.09 -5.43
N VAL A 126 3.48 -2.47 -5.40
CA VAL A 126 3.08 -3.79 -5.91
C VAL A 126 3.31 -3.90 -7.42
N LEU A 127 3.12 -2.82 -8.20
CA LEU A 127 3.45 -2.81 -9.63
C LEU A 127 4.96 -2.98 -9.86
N ALA A 128 5.78 -2.24 -9.11
CA ALA A 128 7.23 -2.36 -9.20
C ALA A 128 7.73 -3.75 -8.79
N THR A 129 7.15 -4.33 -7.72
CA THR A 129 7.51 -5.65 -7.20
C THR A 129 7.10 -6.76 -8.16
N ALA A 130 5.88 -6.69 -8.72
CA ALA A 130 5.37 -7.68 -9.65
C ALA A 130 6.14 -7.72 -10.98
N ALA A 131 6.69 -6.60 -11.41
CA ALA A 131 7.54 -6.55 -12.59
C ALA A 131 8.86 -7.32 -12.43
N ASP A 132 9.26 -7.59 -11.20
CA ASP A 132 10.51 -8.28 -10.84
C ASP A 132 10.26 -9.68 -10.21
N ASP A 133 8.98 -10.10 -9.94
CA ASP A 133 8.60 -11.43 -9.45
C ASP A 133 7.49 -12.06 -10.31
N ASN A 134 7.87 -12.92 -11.23
CA ASN A 134 6.96 -13.62 -12.16
C ASN A 134 6.23 -14.82 -11.54
N ARG A 135 6.43 -15.12 -10.25
CA ARG A 135 5.77 -16.22 -9.53
C ARG A 135 4.55 -15.75 -8.71
N LEU A 136 4.13 -14.50 -8.88
CA LEU A 136 2.91 -14.00 -8.24
C LEU A 136 1.68 -14.53 -8.98
N ALA A 137 0.66 -14.91 -8.20
CA ALA A 137 -0.59 -15.41 -8.75
C ALA A 137 -1.50 -14.28 -9.26
N ALA A 138 -1.49 -13.13 -8.58
CA ALA A 138 -2.22 -11.93 -8.99
C ALA A 138 -1.69 -10.69 -8.26
N VAL A 139 -2.09 -9.52 -8.75
CA VAL A 139 -1.78 -8.21 -8.16
C VAL A 139 -3.05 -7.38 -8.05
N ILE A 140 -3.27 -6.74 -6.91
CA ILE A 140 -4.31 -5.72 -6.74
C ILE A 140 -3.63 -4.39 -6.43
N SER A 141 -3.83 -3.41 -7.30
CA SER A 141 -3.24 -2.08 -7.21
C SER A 141 -4.36 -1.04 -7.06
N GLN A 142 -4.62 -0.64 -5.80
CA GLN A 142 -5.71 0.26 -5.44
C GLN A 142 -5.24 1.70 -5.46
N CYS A 143 -5.97 2.61 -6.15
CA CYS A 143 -5.67 4.05 -6.34
C CYS A 143 -4.16 4.34 -6.45
N PRO A 144 -3.44 3.65 -7.37
CA PRO A 144 -1.98 3.57 -7.30
C PRO A 144 -1.27 4.86 -7.66
N PHE A 145 -0.22 5.15 -6.90
CA PHE A 145 0.81 6.09 -7.31
C PHE A 145 1.67 5.45 -8.43
N THR A 146 1.59 5.98 -9.63
CA THR A 146 2.26 5.37 -10.81
C THR A 146 3.41 6.20 -11.38
N ASP A 147 3.43 7.52 -11.12
CA ASP A 147 4.38 8.45 -11.74
C ASP A 147 4.67 9.64 -10.82
N GLY A 148 5.90 9.69 -10.31
CA GLY A 148 6.33 10.71 -9.35
C GLY A 148 6.39 12.11 -9.94
N PHE A 149 6.77 12.23 -11.21
CA PHE A 149 6.79 13.53 -11.88
C PHE A 149 5.36 14.09 -12.07
N SER A 150 4.44 13.26 -12.56
CA SER A 150 3.04 13.67 -12.75
C SER A 150 2.38 14.08 -11.44
N SER A 151 2.61 13.32 -10.36
CA SER A 151 2.08 13.65 -9.03
C SER A 151 2.70 14.93 -8.46
N SER A 152 3.99 15.14 -8.68
CA SER A 152 4.68 16.37 -8.23
C SER A 152 4.22 17.61 -8.98
N MET A 153 3.92 17.48 -10.27
CA MET A 153 3.38 18.59 -11.10
C MET A 153 1.94 18.97 -10.75
N ALA A 154 1.19 18.07 -10.12
CA ALA A 154 -0.16 18.37 -9.61
C ALA A 154 -0.14 19.23 -8.33
N MET A 155 1.02 19.35 -7.65
CA MET A 155 1.19 20.15 -6.45
C MET A 155 1.44 21.63 -6.76
N ASN A 156 1.06 22.50 -5.82
CA ASN A 156 1.37 23.94 -5.91
C ASN A 156 2.90 24.16 -5.95
N PRO A 157 3.44 24.94 -6.91
CA PRO A 157 4.88 25.15 -7.08
C PRO A 157 5.59 25.72 -5.82
N ILE A 158 4.91 26.58 -5.06
CA ILE A 158 5.47 27.15 -3.83
C ILE A 158 5.62 26.05 -2.76
N THR A 159 4.63 25.18 -2.65
CA THR A 159 4.70 24.01 -1.76
C THR A 159 5.86 23.09 -2.16
N THR A 160 5.98 22.79 -3.45
CA THR A 160 7.08 21.98 -3.98
C THR A 160 8.43 22.58 -3.67
N LEU A 161 8.62 23.89 -3.85
CA LEU A 161 9.87 24.59 -3.55
C LEU A 161 10.22 24.51 -2.04
N LYS A 162 9.23 24.75 -1.16
CA LYS A 162 9.41 24.64 0.30
C LYS A 162 9.80 23.23 0.74
N LEU A 163 9.09 22.22 0.22
CA LEU A 163 9.38 20.81 0.51
C LEU A 163 10.76 20.41 0.02
N THR A 164 11.16 20.85 -1.17
CA THR A 164 12.51 20.62 -1.72
C THR A 164 13.60 21.23 -0.82
N GLY A 165 13.42 22.47 -0.36
CA GLY A 165 14.35 23.11 0.57
C GLY A 165 14.50 22.35 1.90
N LEU A 166 13.38 21.90 2.48
CA LEU A 166 13.39 21.06 3.69
C LEU A 166 14.05 19.71 3.43
N ALA A 167 13.81 19.10 2.28
CA ALA A 167 14.40 17.82 1.90
C ALA A 167 15.92 17.90 1.69
N LEU A 168 16.41 18.98 1.08
CA LEU A 168 17.84 19.23 0.94
C LEU A 168 18.49 19.44 2.32
N LYS A 169 17.87 20.24 3.20
CA LYS A 169 18.32 20.40 4.59
C LYS A 169 18.42 19.07 5.31
N ASP A 170 17.37 18.23 5.20
CA ASP A 170 17.34 16.90 5.82
C ASP A 170 18.41 15.98 5.24
N LYS A 171 18.58 15.96 3.92
CA LYS A 171 19.57 15.13 3.24
C LYS A 171 21.00 15.51 3.65
N ILE A 172 21.32 16.80 3.62
CA ILE A 172 22.63 17.29 4.01
C ILE A 172 22.88 17.04 5.50
N GLY A 173 21.92 17.37 6.37
CA GLY A 173 22.03 17.11 7.81
C GLY A 173 22.28 15.65 8.14
N SER A 174 21.67 14.73 7.37
CA SER A 174 21.86 13.29 7.58
C SER A 174 23.29 12.81 7.35
N LEU A 175 24.08 13.49 6.52
CA LEU A 175 25.50 13.17 6.29
C LEU A 175 26.36 13.49 7.51
N PHE A 176 25.87 14.36 8.39
CA PHE A 176 26.52 14.76 9.63
C PHE A 176 25.84 14.20 10.89
N GLY A 177 24.98 13.19 10.72
CA GLY A 177 24.29 12.56 11.86
C GLY A 177 23.19 13.41 12.51
N ALA A 178 22.74 14.50 11.87
CA ALA A 178 21.68 15.34 12.41
C ALA A 178 20.32 14.59 12.43
N LYS A 179 19.46 14.97 13.38
CA LYS A 179 18.08 14.47 13.43
C LYS A 179 17.34 14.82 12.15
N PRO A 180 16.45 13.95 11.66
CA PRO A 180 15.66 14.21 10.46
C PRO A 180 14.82 15.49 10.56
N VAL A 181 14.77 16.26 9.49
CA VAL A 181 13.77 17.31 9.31
C VAL A 181 12.47 16.62 8.89
N MET A 182 11.40 16.84 9.66
CA MET A 182 10.11 16.23 9.40
C MET A 182 9.20 17.15 8.60
N VAL A 183 8.42 16.56 7.67
CA VAL A 183 7.37 17.24 6.92
C VAL A 183 6.04 16.51 7.11
N PRO A 184 4.89 17.24 7.17
CA PRO A 184 3.59 16.60 7.26
C PRO A 184 3.29 15.74 6.04
N LEU A 185 2.65 14.58 6.27
CA LEU A 185 2.10 13.73 5.20
C LEU A 185 0.86 14.41 4.60
N ALA A 186 -0.10 14.79 5.43
CA ALA A 186 -1.29 15.48 5.00
C ALA A 186 -1.51 16.76 5.84
N ALA A 187 -1.97 17.83 5.20
CA ALA A 187 -2.37 19.08 5.85
C ALA A 187 -3.52 19.75 5.07
N PRO A 188 -4.25 20.68 5.71
CA PRO A 188 -5.27 21.48 5.04
C PRO A 188 -4.70 22.21 3.81
N SER A 189 -5.56 22.51 2.83
CA SER A 189 -5.18 23.27 1.65
C SER A 189 -4.47 24.57 2.00
N GLY A 190 -3.41 24.90 1.22
CA GLY A 190 -2.58 26.08 1.46
C GLY A 190 -1.43 25.86 2.45
N HIS A 191 -1.42 24.77 3.19
CA HIS A 191 -0.31 24.41 4.09
C HIS A 191 0.73 23.54 3.37
N THR A 192 1.96 23.56 3.88
CA THR A 192 3.06 22.77 3.31
C THR A 192 2.97 21.32 3.83
N ALA A 193 2.61 20.38 2.95
CA ALA A 193 2.55 18.94 3.21
C ALA A 193 2.75 18.18 1.90
N LEU A 194 2.99 16.86 2.00
CA LEU A 194 3.09 15.98 0.82
C LEU A 194 1.74 15.82 0.13
N MET A 195 0.64 15.86 0.88
CA MET A 195 -0.74 15.82 0.39
C MET A 195 -1.50 17.01 1.01
N ASN A 196 -1.89 17.99 0.20
CA ASN A 196 -2.61 19.19 0.64
C ASN A 196 -3.78 19.57 -0.28
N ALA A 197 -4.31 18.59 -1.03
CA ALA A 197 -5.58 18.72 -1.72
C ALA A 197 -6.72 18.95 -0.71
N PRO A 198 -7.86 19.52 -1.12
CA PRO A 198 -8.96 19.88 -0.19
C PRO A 198 -9.45 18.71 0.68
N ASP A 199 -9.47 17.51 0.14
CA ASP A 199 -9.91 16.27 0.80
C ASP A 199 -8.78 15.52 1.53
N ALA A 200 -7.50 15.87 1.28
CA ALA A 200 -6.36 15.06 1.70
C ALA A 200 -6.21 15.00 3.23
N TYR A 201 -6.36 16.11 3.93
CA TYR A 201 -6.16 16.15 5.38
C TYR A 201 -7.23 15.36 6.13
N SER A 202 -8.50 15.66 5.88
CA SER A 202 -9.61 14.96 6.50
C SER A 202 -9.66 13.49 6.10
N GLY A 203 -9.43 13.19 4.83
CA GLY A 203 -9.41 11.83 4.31
C GLY A 203 -8.29 10.98 4.90
N TYR A 204 -7.06 11.51 4.98
CA TYR A 204 -5.94 10.79 5.57
C TYR A 204 -6.16 10.50 7.06
N LEU A 205 -6.66 11.49 7.83
CA LEU A 205 -6.94 11.30 9.25
C LEU A 205 -8.10 10.31 9.49
N ALA A 206 -9.09 10.26 8.61
CA ALA A 206 -10.20 9.31 8.70
C ALA A 206 -9.77 7.85 8.55
N LEU A 207 -8.58 7.57 7.98
CA LEU A 207 -8.01 6.22 7.93
C LEU A 207 -7.44 5.77 9.27
N MET A 208 -7.11 6.69 10.17
CA MET A 208 -6.51 6.38 11.46
C MET A 208 -7.55 5.84 12.43
N PRO A 209 -7.23 4.81 13.23
CA PRO A 209 -8.10 4.38 14.32
C PRO A 209 -8.34 5.52 15.32
N SER A 210 -9.55 5.63 15.85
CA SER A 210 -9.89 6.62 16.87
C SER A 210 -8.94 6.55 18.06
N GLY A 211 -8.41 7.69 18.49
CA GLY A 211 -7.47 7.78 19.61
C GLY A 211 -6.06 7.25 19.32
N SER A 212 -5.74 6.92 18.08
CA SER A 212 -4.38 6.47 17.72
C SER A 212 -3.38 7.62 17.68
N ASN A 213 -2.13 7.32 18.02
CA ASN A 213 -0.98 8.26 17.93
C ASN A 213 -0.14 7.98 16.68
N ILE A 214 -0.76 7.61 15.57
CA ILE A 214 -0.03 7.37 14.31
C ILE A 214 0.51 8.72 13.81
N PRO A 215 1.83 8.83 13.55
CA PRO A 215 2.44 10.08 13.12
C PRO A 215 1.94 10.51 11.73
N ASN A 216 1.55 11.77 11.59
CA ASN A 216 1.20 12.39 10.30
C ASN A 216 2.40 13.17 9.73
N TYR A 217 3.59 12.58 9.75
CA TYR A 217 4.81 13.19 9.22
C TYR A 217 5.83 12.13 8.80
N VAL A 218 6.76 12.53 7.95
CA VAL A 218 7.91 11.71 7.50
C VAL A 218 9.15 12.56 7.37
N ALA A 219 10.33 11.90 7.31
CA ALA A 219 11.59 12.56 7.03
C ALA A 219 11.57 13.21 5.64
N ALA A 220 11.92 14.49 5.57
CA ALA A 220 11.74 15.32 4.38
C ALA A 220 12.55 14.84 3.16
N ARG A 221 13.71 14.20 3.38
CA ARG A 221 14.61 13.73 2.32
C ARG A 221 13.95 12.85 1.27
N PHE A 222 12.85 12.18 1.62
CA PHE A 222 12.02 11.38 0.72
C PHE A 222 11.51 12.18 -0.49
N VAL A 223 11.26 13.48 -0.34
CA VAL A 223 10.78 14.36 -1.43
C VAL A 223 11.73 14.36 -2.63
N LEU A 224 13.02 14.17 -2.41
CA LEU A 224 14.03 14.13 -3.49
C LEU A 224 13.94 12.83 -4.31
N ASP A 225 13.38 11.77 -3.75
CA ASP A 225 13.31 10.46 -4.37
C ASP A 225 11.97 10.23 -5.06
N ILE A 226 10.86 10.78 -4.51
CA ILE A 226 9.51 10.55 -5.02
C ILE A 226 9.35 10.99 -6.48
N ILE A 227 9.93 12.14 -6.87
CA ILE A 227 9.85 12.68 -8.23
C ILE A 227 10.49 11.75 -9.28
N ARG A 228 11.42 10.89 -8.86
CA ARG A 228 12.13 9.92 -9.70
C ARG A 228 11.55 8.52 -9.63
N TYR A 229 10.49 8.32 -8.88
CA TYR A 229 9.87 7.01 -8.73
C TYR A 229 8.75 6.83 -9.74
N TYR A 230 8.93 5.91 -10.68
CA TYR A 230 8.04 5.65 -11.82
C TYR A 230 7.61 4.17 -11.87
N PRO A 231 6.86 3.67 -10.86
CA PRO A 231 6.45 2.26 -10.85
C PRO A 231 5.58 1.89 -12.05
N GLY A 232 4.77 2.82 -12.57
CA GLY A 232 3.94 2.62 -13.73
C GLY A 232 4.70 2.30 -15.02
N ARG A 233 5.97 2.70 -15.14
CA ARG A 233 6.80 2.37 -16.32
C ARG A 233 7.20 0.90 -16.38
N LYS A 234 7.02 0.14 -15.29
CA LYS A 234 7.35 -1.28 -15.22
C LYS A 234 6.16 -2.20 -15.55
N THR A 235 4.95 -1.67 -15.71
CA THR A 235 3.72 -2.46 -15.85
C THR A 235 3.72 -3.40 -17.04
N SER A 236 4.38 -3.03 -18.15
CA SER A 236 4.53 -3.88 -19.35
C SER A 236 5.33 -5.17 -19.10
N ARG A 237 6.05 -5.26 -17.98
CA ARG A 237 6.84 -6.45 -17.60
C ARG A 237 6.10 -7.41 -16.69
N ILE A 238 4.93 -7.01 -16.16
CA ILE A 238 4.18 -7.81 -15.20
C ILE A 238 3.50 -8.97 -15.94
N GLN A 239 3.78 -10.20 -15.48
CA GLN A 239 3.21 -11.42 -16.06
C GLN A 239 1.91 -11.83 -15.37
N ALA A 240 1.80 -11.57 -14.06
CA ALA A 240 0.62 -11.88 -13.27
C ALA A 240 -0.59 -11.01 -13.70
N PRO A 241 -1.83 -11.52 -13.60
CA PRO A 241 -3.03 -10.71 -13.74
C PRO A 241 -3.06 -9.55 -12.73
N VAL A 242 -3.37 -8.34 -13.18
CA VAL A 242 -3.42 -7.12 -12.37
C VAL A 242 -4.81 -6.53 -12.37
N LEU A 243 -5.38 -6.32 -11.19
CA LEU A 243 -6.56 -5.47 -11.01
C LEU A 243 -6.11 -4.04 -10.63
N PHE A 244 -6.46 -3.07 -11.45
CA PHE A 244 -6.34 -1.66 -11.13
C PHE A 244 -7.69 -1.13 -10.63
N CYS A 245 -7.74 -0.67 -9.38
CA CYS A 245 -8.88 0.05 -8.83
C CYS A 245 -8.59 1.55 -8.95
N VAL A 246 -9.23 2.24 -9.88
CA VAL A 246 -8.93 3.63 -10.24
C VAL A 246 -10.02 4.56 -9.73
N CYS A 247 -9.66 5.52 -8.89
CA CYS A 247 -10.54 6.60 -8.45
C CYS A 247 -10.55 7.71 -9.50
N ASP A 248 -11.71 7.98 -10.09
CA ASP A 248 -11.81 8.94 -11.19
C ASP A 248 -11.56 10.38 -10.73
N THR A 249 -11.90 10.70 -9.48
CA THR A 249 -11.71 12.01 -8.85
C THR A 249 -10.51 12.04 -7.89
N ASP A 250 -9.50 11.21 -8.13
CA ASP A 250 -8.30 11.12 -7.28
C ASP A 250 -7.52 12.43 -7.25
N SER A 251 -7.45 13.05 -6.09
CA SER A 251 -6.76 14.33 -5.83
C SER A 251 -5.26 14.17 -5.54
N VAL A 252 -4.77 12.94 -5.35
CA VAL A 252 -3.40 12.62 -4.91
C VAL A 252 -2.62 11.89 -5.99
N ALA A 253 -3.22 10.86 -6.61
CA ALA A 253 -2.62 10.04 -7.64
C ALA A 253 -3.40 10.18 -8.96
N PRO A 254 -2.96 11.04 -9.92
CA PRO A 254 -3.74 11.37 -11.11
C PRO A 254 -4.22 10.14 -11.90
N SER A 255 -5.54 9.95 -11.97
CA SER A 255 -6.20 8.81 -12.63
C SER A 255 -5.78 8.64 -14.08
N LYS A 256 -5.69 9.72 -14.84
CA LYS A 256 -5.21 9.74 -16.24
C LYS A 256 -3.86 9.05 -16.41
N THR A 257 -2.93 9.33 -15.50
CA THR A 257 -1.57 8.76 -15.54
C THR A 257 -1.61 7.28 -15.20
N THR A 258 -2.42 6.89 -14.21
CA THR A 258 -2.65 5.49 -13.86
C THR A 258 -3.22 4.71 -15.04
N LEU A 259 -4.27 5.21 -15.69
CA LEU A 259 -4.92 4.56 -16.84
C LEU A 259 -3.93 4.35 -18.02
N ARG A 260 -3.09 5.37 -18.31
CA ARG A 260 -2.05 5.25 -19.33
C ARG A 260 -1.08 4.10 -19.02
N HIS A 261 -0.66 3.92 -17.77
CA HIS A 261 0.24 2.84 -17.40
C HIS A 261 -0.48 1.48 -17.33
N ALA A 262 -1.71 1.46 -16.85
CA ALA A 262 -2.54 0.25 -16.81
C ALA A 262 -2.74 -0.35 -18.20
N SER A 263 -3.00 0.48 -19.22
CA SER A 263 -3.20 0.02 -20.61
C SER A 263 -1.97 -0.66 -21.23
N HIS A 264 -0.77 -0.50 -20.66
CA HIS A 264 0.44 -1.19 -21.11
C HIS A 264 0.70 -2.51 -20.35
N THR A 265 -0.14 -2.87 -19.37
CA THR A 265 0.00 -4.10 -18.60
C THR A 265 -0.59 -5.26 -19.41
N PRO A 266 0.16 -6.36 -19.68
CA PRO A 266 -0.29 -7.41 -20.60
C PRO A 266 -1.61 -8.08 -20.19
N ASN A 267 -1.76 -8.41 -18.90
CA ASN A 267 -2.96 -9.04 -18.36
C ASN A 267 -3.54 -8.18 -17.25
N HIS A 268 -4.53 -7.35 -17.57
CA HIS A 268 -5.09 -6.40 -16.61
C HIS A 268 -6.60 -6.26 -16.71
N GLU A 269 -7.18 -5.87 -15.58
CA GLU A 269 -8.55 -5.37 -15.46
C GLU A 269 -8.51 -3.99 -14.82
N ILE A 270 -9.38 -3.09 -15.26
CA ILE A 270 -9.55 -1.76 -14.68
C ILE A 270 -10.97 -1.62 -14.16
N LYS A 271 -11.07 -1.25 -12.90
CA LYS A 271 -12.34 -0.86 -12.27
C LYS A 271 -12.30 0.61 -11.94
N HIS A 272 -13.33 1.32 -12.37
CA HIS A 272 -13.49 2.76 -12.15
C HIS A 272 -14.42 3.02 -10.97
N TYR A 273 -14.04 3.97 -10.13
CA TYR A 273 -14.83 4.42 -8.99
C TYR A 273 -14.97 5.95 -9.07
N ALA A 274 -16.20 6.43 -9.04
CA ALA A 274 -16.49 7.88 -9.04
C ALA A 274 -16.10 8.56 -7.70
N ASP A 275 -15.38 7.83 -6.86
CA ASP A 275 -14.94 8.23 -5.53
C ASP A 275 -13.55 8.88 -5.58
N GLY A 276 -13.19 9.64 -4.53
CA GLY A 276 -11.87 10.22 -4.33
C GLY A 276 -10.87 9.24 -3.69
N HIS A 277 -9.62 9.71 -3.57
CA HIS A 277 -8.50 8.89 -3.09
C HIS A 277 -8.71 8.21 -1.74
N PHE A 278 -9.37 8.92 -0.81
CA PHE A 278 -9.58 8.45 0.57
C PHE A 278 -10.96 7.83 0.80
N GLU A 279 -11.93 8.11 -0.06
CA GLU A 279 -13.31 7.65 0.09
C GLU A 279 -13.43 6.14 -0.05
N ILE A 280 -12.63 5.52 -0.96
CA ILE A 280 -12.66 4.07 -1.22
C ILE A 280 -12.23 3.20 -0.03
N TYR A 281 -11.75 3.78 1.05
CA TYR A 281 -11.39 3.03 2.26
C TYR A 281 -12.53 2.91 3.27
N VAL A 282 -13.62 3.66 3.09
CA VAL A 282 -14.69 3.78 4.08
C VAL A 282 -16.08 3.72 3.44
N GLY A 283 -17.09 3.41 4.25
CA GLY A 283 -18.50 3.47 3.85
C GLY A 283 -18.84 2.59 2.65
N GLU A 284 -19.77 3.06 1.83
CA GLU A 284 -20.25 2.32 0.66
C GLU A 284 -19.18 2.16 -0.44
N ALA A 285 -18.28 3.14 -0.57
CA ALA A 285 -17.18 3.06 -1.53
C ALA A 285 -16.24 1.88 -1.19
N PHE A 286 -15.93 1.67 0.08
CA PHE A 286 -15.21 0.49 0.55
C PHE A 286 -15.94 -0.81 0.18
N GLU A 287 -17.25 -0.87 0.39
CA GLU A 287 -18.04 -2.07 0.08
C GLU A 287 -18.05 -2.39 -1.43
N ARG A 288 -18.06 -1.38 -2.28
CA ARG A 288 -17.96 -1.55 -3.74
C ARG A 288 -16.57 -2.08 -4.14
N VAL A 289 -15.51 -1.40 -3.70
CA VAL A 289 -14.14 -1.76 -4.10
C VAL A 289 -13.74 -3.14 -3.59
N VAL A 290 -14.05 -3.48 -2.33
CA VAL A 290 -13.67 -4.78 -1.78
C VAL A 290 -14.45 -5.93 -2.44
N ARG A 291 -15.69 -5.72 -2.84
CA ARG A 291 -16.47 -6.69 -3.62
C ARG A 291 -15.82 -6.98 -4.97
N ASP A 292 -15.49 -5.95 -5.74
CA ASP A 292 -14.80 -6.11 -7.03
C ASP A 292 -13.45 -6.83 -6.89
N GLN A 293 -12.70 -6.54 -5.82
CA GLN A 293 -11.44 -7.22 -5.51
C GLN A 293 -11.66 -8.70 -5.17
N ILE A 294 -12.68 -9.02 -4.40
CA ILE A 294 -13.06 -10.41 -4.08
C ILE A 294 -13.49 -11.16 -5.34
N ASP A 295 -14.30 -10.54 -6.20
CA ASP A 295 -14.74 -11.14 -7.45
C ASP A 295 -13.55 -11.41 -8.40
N PHE A 296 -12.59 -10.51 -8.48
CA PHE A 296 -11.34 -10.74 -9.20
C PHE A 296 -10.56 -11.92 -8.60
N LEU A 297 -10.37 -11.94 -7.29
CA LEU A 297 -9.64 -13.02 -6.61
C LEU A 297 -10.30 -14.39 -6.82
N LYS A 298 -11.62 -14.49 -6.73
CA LYS A 298 -12.36 -15.75 -6.95
C LYS A 298 -12.18 -16.30 -8.36
N ARG A 299 -12.04 -15.43 -9.37
CA ARG A 299 -11.82 -15.85 -10.76
C ARG A 299 -10.38 -16.24 -11.04
N ILE A 300 -9.42 -15.52 -10.48
CA ILE A 300 -8.00 -15.67 -10.83
C ILE A 300 -7.27 -16.63 -9.87
N VAL A 301 -7.60 -16.59 -8.58
CA VAL A 301 -6.96 -17.39 -7.52
C VAL A 301 -8.03 -18.04 -6.64
N PRO A 302 -8.91 -18.91 -7.19
CA PRO A 302 -10.04 -19.49 -6.47
C PRO A 302 -9.57 -20.27 -5.23
N VAL A 303 -10.25 -20.11 -4.09
CA VAL A 303 -10.07 -20.99 -2.92
C VAL A 303 -10.68 -22.35 -3.25
N LYS A 304 -9.93 -23.42 -3.00
CA LYS A 304 -10.37 -24.82 -3.25
C LYS A 304 -11.17 -25.34 -2.08
#